data_3fbc8d6d7c6037eeca5c21c818f57062
#
_entry.id   3fbc8d6d7c6037eeca5c21c818f57062
#
_cell.length_a   1.000
_cell.length_b   1.000
_cell.length_c   1.000
_cell.angle_alpha   90.00
_cell.angle_beta   90.00
_cell.angle_gamma   90.00
#
_symmetry.space_group_name_H-M   'P 1'
#
loop_
_entity.id
_entity.type
_entity.pdbx_description
1 polymer ?
#
loop_
_entity_poly.entity_id
_entity_poly.type
_entity_poly.pdbx_seq_one_letter_code
_entity_poly.pdbx_strand_id
1 'polypeptide(L)'
;MPTPSAPPEPCEQSHGRSRSGQRVPHRARVSRDIACPTCDEQYGVDIFQCARGHSACSSCRARGVRCALCRQPLTDTRNYALQDLLANMKFPCRNAQAGCSLTFRTTDMAEHLTECPFQVFQCPMLHLGNCFEHVRVCDIARHFAARHPLHRAEAGAPLALPLRPGRDLRLVTISRSHFLLHVLVHRGTVKMAVQLLGSQHSAAKWTYDLHVYNKSEPRRKYLSTNVCTSAFASPVVWFGDGDCAALALLYATTMEDGGEMAYKLFIRREGDEQPECREGGGGRGRGGRGRGGRGRGGRGRGGVATARTYYRQTTD
;
A
#
# COMPACT_ATOMS: atom_id res chain seq x y z
N MET A 1 -9.68 34.49 7.81
CA MET A 1 -8.81 33.90 6.77
C MET A 1 -7.87 32.94 7.46
N PRO A 2 -7.93 31.62 7.25
CA PRO A 2 -6.98 30.69 7.82
C PRO A 2 -5.68 30.77 7.03
N THR A 3 -4.56 30.86 7.77
CA THR A 3 -3.20 30.83 7.24
C THR A 3 -2.93 29.52 6.49
N PRO A 4 -2.23 29.54 5.36
CA PRO A 4 -1.88 28.31 4.65
C PRO A 4 -0.91 27.49 5.50
N SER A 5 -1.25 26.23 5.74
CA SER A 5 -0.37 25.24 6.38
C SER A 5 0.90 25.06 5.58
N ALA A 6 2.03 25.09 6.28
CA ALA A 6 3.37 24.90 5.71
C ALA A 6 3.45 23.59 4.92
N PRO A 7 4.26 23.54 3.84
CA PRO A 7 4.48 22.32 3.08
C PRO A 7 5.13 21.25 3.96
N PRO A 8 4.80 19.97 3.79
CA PRO A 8 5.41 18.87 4.53
C PRO A 8 6.92 18.83 4.24
N GLU A 9 7.70 18.72 5.31
CA GLU A 9 9.15 18.61 5.23
C GLU A 9 9.60 17.42 4.37
N PRO A 10 10.77 17.52 3.72
CA PRO A 10 11.33 16.41 2.96
C PRO A 10 11.54 15.19 3.86
N CYS A 11 11.47 13.99 3.29
CA CYS A 11 11.57 12.70 3.97
C CYS A 11 12.91 12.58 4.73
N GLU A 12 12.98 13.15 5.94
CA GLU A 12 14.13 13.02 6.83
C GLU A 12 13.99 11.76 7.70
N GLN A 13 15.05 10.98 7.72
CA GLN A 13 15.15 9.79 8.55
C GLN A 13 15.37 10.22 10.00
N SER A 14 14.41 9.95 10.90
CA SER A 14 14.65 10.06 12.33
C SER A 14 15.63 8.95 12.78
N HIS A 15 16.92 9.28 12.81
CA HIS A 15 17.92 8.42 13.40
C HIS A 15 17.85 8.50 14.91
N GLY A 16 17.46 7.40 15.54
CA GLY A 16 17.74 7.16 16.95
C GLY A 16 19.26 7.28 17.16
N ARG A 17 19.68 8.14 18.09
CA ARG A 17 21.08 8.34 18.45
C ARG A 17 21.66 7.05 19.02
N SER A 18 22.48 6.32 18.25
CA SER A 18 23.53 5.48 18.77
C SER A 18 24.88 6.05 18.36
N ARG A 19 25.70 6.29 19.37
CA ARG A 19 27.06 6.84 19.26
C ARG A 19 27.96 5.81 18.57
N SER A 20 28.57 6.16 17.49
CA SER A 20 29.96 5.93 17.06
C SER A 20 30.05 6.25 15.56
N GLY A 21 30.64 7.41 15.29
CA GLY A 21 30.80 7.88 13.91
C GLY A 21 31.86 7.06 13.17
N GLN A 22 31.42 6.45 12.06
CA GLN A 22 32.27 6.31 10.89
C GLN A 22 31.45 6.82 9.70
N ARG A 23 31.85 7.97 9.17
CA ARG A 23 31.37 8.47 7.88
C ARG A 23 31.80 7.45 6.83
N VAL A 24 30.82 6.68 6.32
CA VAL A 24 31.05 5.82 5.16
C VAL A 24 31.21 6.72 3.93
N PRO A 25 32.34 6.63 3.18
CA PRO A 25 32.54 7.46 2.01
C PRO A 25 31.49 7.15 0.95
N HIS A 26 30.89 8.20 0.38
CA HIS A 26 30.09 8.17 -0.82
C HIS A 26 30.83 7.43 -1.96
N ARG A 27 30.29 6.36 -2.45
CA ARG A 27 30.76 5.39 -3.44
C ARG A 27 31.43 4.14 -2.86
N ALA A 28 30.67 3.26 -2.19
CA ALA A 28 30.96 1.86 -2.29
C ALA A 28 30.45 1.39 -3.68
N ARG A 29 31.31 1.43 -4.70
CA ARG A 29 31.13 0.58 -5.89
C ARG A 29 31.11 -0.84 -5.33
N VAL A 30 29.98 -1.54 -5.44
CA VAL A 30 29.96 -3.01 -5.32
C VAL A 30 31.08 -3.47 -6.25
N SER A 31 32.12 -4.14 -5.72
CA SER A 31 33.21 -4.59 -6.58
C SER A 31 32.57 -5.47 -7.66
N ARG A 32 33.05 -5.36 -8.90
CA ARG A 32 32.52 -6.16 -10.02
C ARG A 32 32.55 -7.66 -9.75
N ASP A 33 33.38 -8.06 -8.79
CA ASP A 33 33.56 -9.45 -8.34
C ASP A 33 32.33 -9.99 -7.56
N ILE A 34 31.45 -9.11 -7.09
CA ILE A 34 30.27 -9.44 -6.26
C ILE A 34 28.96 -9.19 -7.05
N ALA A 35 29.06 -8.86 -8.33
CA ALA A 35 27.93 -8.65 -9.23
C ALA A 35 27.85 -9.76 -10.28
N CYS A 36 26.63 -10.03 -10.74
CA CYS A 36 26.42 -10.98 -11.85
C CYS A 36 27.05 -10.43 -13.15
N PRO A 37 28.01 -11.10 -13.76
CA PRO A 37 28.68 -10.59 -14.98
C PRO A 37 27.78 -10.52 -16.19
N THR A 38 26.55 -11.07 -16.11
CA THR A 38 25.58 -11.07 -17.22
C THR A 38 24.64 -9.87 -17.21
N CYS A 39 24.34 -9.29 -16.03
CA CYS A 39 23.42 -8.15 -15.90
C CYS A 39 23.98 -7.01 -15.03
N ASP A 40 25.20 -7.14 -14.52
CA ASP A 40 25.88 -6.21 -13.61
C ASP A 40 25.09 -5.90 -12.31
N GLU A 41 24.02 -6.67 -12.04
CA GLU A 41 23.28 -6.55 -10.79
C GLU A 41 23.90 -7.39 -9.67
N GLN A 42 23.71 -6.95 -8.45
CA GLN A 42 24.11 -7.68 -7.26
C GLN A 42 23.46 -9.06 -7.24
N TYR A 43 24.24 -10.08 -6.84
CA TYR A 43 23.71 -11.42 -6.63
C TYR A 43 22.61 -11.44 -5.58
N GLY A 44 21.57 -12.26 -5.84
CA GLY A 44 20.56 -12.64 -4.86
C GLY A 44 21.01 -13.85 -4.06
N VAL A 45 20.05 -14.54 -3.44
CA VAL A 45 20.29 -15.73 -2.61
C VAL A 45 20.77 -16.90 -3.48
N ASP A 46 20.18 -17.11 -4.64
CA ASP A 46 20.48 -18.22 -5.52
C ASP A 46 21.45 -17.82 -6.64
N ILE A 47 22.58 -18.49 -6.69
CA ILE A 47 23.63 -18.27 -7.67
C ILE A 47 23.88 -19.56 -8.44
N PHE A 48 23.77 -19.48 -9.76
CA PHE A 48 23.92 -20.60 -10.68
C PHE A 48 25.24 -20.53 -11.45
N GLN A 49 25.65 -21.66 -12.06
CA GLN A 49 26.88 -21.75 -12.83
C GLN A 49 26.60 -22.21 -14.26
N CYS A 50 27.47 -21.81 -15.20
CA CYS A 50 27.58 -22.49 -16.48
C CYS A 50 28.46 -23.75 -16.36
N ALA A 51 28.51 -24.57 -17.42
CA ALA A 51 29.32 -25.79 -17.44
C ALA A 51 30.83 -25.55 -17.17
N ARG A 52 31.31 -24.29 -17.33
CA ARG A 52 32.71 -23.90 -17.02
C ARG A 52 32.88 -23.30 -15.63
N GLY A 53 31.82 -23.29 -14.78
CA GLY A 53 31.88 -22.79 -13.42
C GLY A 53 31.73 -21.27 -13.24
N HIS A 54 31.48 -20.49 -14.31
CA HIS A 54 31.20 -19.06 -14.16
C HIS A 54 29.81 -18.84 -13.55
N SER A 55 29.70 -17.90 -12.63
CA SER A 55 28.50 -17.66 -11.88
C SER A 55 27.57 -16.64 -12.57
N ALA A 56 26.26 -16.84 -12.39
CA ALA A 56 25.19 -15.92 -12.81
C ALA A 56 24.06 -15.91 -11.80
N CYS A 57 23.28 -14.82 -11.74
CA CYS A 57 22.14 -14.72 -10.84
C CYS A 57 20.94 -15.56 -11.32
N SER A 58 20.01 -15.83 -10.39
CA SER A 58 18.77 -16.58 -10.67
C SER A 58 17.93 -15.95 -11.77
N SER A 59 17.86 -14.63 -11.84
CA SER A 59 17.11 -13.90 -12.88
C SER A 59 17.68 -14.13 -14.27
N CYS A 60 19.01 -14.13 -14.44
CA CYS A 60 19.65 -14.41 -15.72
C CYS A 60 19.46 -15.89 -16.13
N ARG A 61 19.54 -16.81 -15.16
CA ARG A 61 19.25 -18.22 -15.42
C ARG A 61 17.80 -18.44 -15.82
N ALA A 62 16.83 -17.85 -15.11
CA ALA A 62 15.40 -17.98 -15.43
C ALA A 62 15.04 -17.43 -16.82
N ARG A 63 15.73 -16.38 -17.27
CA ARG A 63 15.57 -15.83 -18.63
C ARG A 63 16.26 -16.65 -19.73
N GLY A 64 16.96 -17.74 -19.40
CA GLY A 64 17.68 -18.57 -20.36
C GLY A 64 18.87 -17.87 -21.03
N VAL A 65 19.45 -16.83 -20.40
CA VAL A 65 20.57 -16.06 -20.98
C VAL A 65 21.82 -16.91 -20.93
N ARG A 66 22.67 -16.78 -21.93
CA ARG A 66 23.98 -17.45 -21.95
C ARG A 66 24.99 -16.72 -21.05
N CYS A 67 25.97 -17.47 -20.53
CA CYS A 67 27.05 -16.91 -19.73
C CYS A 67 27.79 -15.81 -20.50
N ALA A 68 27.90 -14.61 -19.88
CA ALA A 68 28.56 -13.46 -20.50
C ALA A 68 30.07 -13.69 -20.71
N LEU A 69 30.70 -14.56 -19.91
CA LEU A 69 32.15 -14.80 -19.96
C LEU A 69 32.56 -15.87 -20.98
N CYS A 70 31.72 -16.88 -21.22
CA CYS A 70 32.10 -17.97 -22.10
C CYS A 70 30.99 -18.43 -23.07
N ARG A 71 29.85 -17.75 -23.08
CA ARG A 71 28.68 -18.01 -23.96
C ARG A 71 28.05 -19.41 -23.83
N GLN A 72 28.49 -20.21 -22.85
CA GLN A 72 27.87 -21.50 -22.56
C GLN A 72 26.51 -21.31 -21.91
N PRO A 73 25.55 -22.24 -22.04
CA PRO A 73 24.29 -22.19 -21.34
C PRO A 73 24.52 -22.22 -19.83
N LEU A 74 23.65 -21.51 -19.08
CA LEU A 74 23.60 -21.61 -17.66
C LEU A 74 22.90 -22.91 -17.27
N THR A 75 23.45 -23.61 -16.26
CA THR A 75 22.95 -24.90 -15.78
C THR A 75 22.15 -24.73 -14.49
N ASP A 76 21.58 -25.81 -13.97
CA ASP A 76 20.93 -25.87 -12.66
C ASP A 76 21.93 -26.03 -11.50
N THR A 77 23.22 -26.14 -11.81
CA THR A 77 24.27 -26.24 -10.80
C THR A 77 24.37 -24.93 -10.02
N ARG A 78 24.24 -25.02 -8.70
CA ARG A 78 24.36 -23.88 -7.80
C ARG A 78 25.80 -23.68 -7.34
N ASN A 79 26.19 -22.41 -7.19
CA ASN A 79 27.47 -22.06 -6.56
C ASN A 79 27.28 -21.82 -5.07
N TYR A 80 27.20 -22.90 -4.29
CA TYR A 80 27.01 -22.83 -2.84
C TYR A 80 28.15 -22.09 -2.14
N ALA A 81 29.41 -22.27 -2.56
CA ALA A 81 30.54 -21.58 -1.98
C ALA A 81 30.42 -20.05 -2.08
N LEU A 82 30.02 -19.54 -3.25
CA LEU A 82 29.78 -18.11 -3.42
C LEU A 82 28.53 -17.64 -2.67
N GLN A 83 27.48 -18.46 -2.60
CA GLN A 83 26.29 -18.15 -1.81
C GLN A 83 26.61 -18.00 -0.33
N ASP A 84 27.36 -18.93 0.25
CA ASP A 84 27.78 -18.91 1.67
C ASP A 84 28.68 -17.70 1.97
N LEU A 85 29.60 -17.39 1.06
CA LEU A 85 30.43 -16.20 1.17
C LEU A 85 29.59 -14.91 1.23
N LEU A 86 28.61 -14.77 0.33
CA LEU A 86 27.78 -13.56 0.21
C LEU A 86 26.66 -13.49 1.26
N ALA A 87 26.25 -14.62 1.84
CA ALA A 87 25.14 -14.66 2.83
C ALA A 87 25.40 -13.78 4.05
N ASN A 88 26.67 -13.67 4.48
CA ASN A 88 27.07 -12.86 5.64
C ASN A 88 27.49 -11.42 5.29
N MET A 89 27.59 -11.07 4.02
CA MET A 89 27.94 -9.74 3.58
C MET A 89 26.72 -8.82 3.58
N LYS A 90 26.95 -7.53 3.90
CA LYS A 90 25.94 -6.49 3.79
C LYS A 90 26.20 -5.66 2.54
N PHE A 91 25.14 -5.43 1.79
CA PHE A 91 25.17 -4.68 0.55
C PHE A 91 24.31 -3.44 0.66
N PRO A 92 24.66 -2.33 -0.01
CA PRO A 92 23.80 -1.16 -0.07
C PRO A 92 22.48 -1.51 -0.78
N CYS A 93 21.42 -0.85 -0.35
CA CYS A 93 20.12 -0.96 -1.02
C CYS A 93 20.25 -0.68 -2.52
N ARG A 94 19.51 -1.40 -3.36
CA ARG A 94 19.47 -1.15 -4.81
C ARG A 94 19.01 0.27 -5.16
N ASN A 95 18.22 0.89 -4.26
CA ASN A 95 17.79 2.28 -4.38
C ASN A 95 18.78 3.28 -3.72
N ALA A 96 20.03 2.89 -3.52
CA ALA A 96 21.04 3.79 -2.92
C ALA A 96 21.27 5.05 -3.76
N GLN A 97 21.22 4.94 -5.09
CA GLN A 97 21.34 6.09 -6.00
C GLN A 97 20.11 7.01 -5.90
N ALA A 98 18.95 6.47 -5.53
CA ALA A 98 17.73 7.25 -5.29
C ALA A 98 17.68 7.87 -3.88
N GLY A 99 18.67 7.55 -3.00
CA GLY A 99 18.82 8.16 -1.68
C GLY A 99 18.73 7.19 -0.49
N CYS A 100 18.48 5.88 -0.70
CA CYS A 100 18.47 4.92 0.39
C CYS A 100 19.89 4.64 0.91
N SER A 101 20.15 4.99 2.17
CA SER A 101 21.47 4.80 2.81
C SER A 101 21.62 3.47 3.56
N LEU A 102 20.60 2.62 3.54
CA LEU A 102 20.57 1.38 4.29
C LEU A 102 21.32 0.25 3.57
N THR A 103 21.87 -0.67 4.37
CA THR A 103 22.59 -1.87 3.90
C THR A 103 21.94 -3.11 4.48
N PHE A 104 21.83 -4.18 3.68
CA PHE A 104 21.15 -5.42 4.05
C PHE A 104 21.98 -6.65 3.63
N ARG A 105 21.73 -7.78 4.27
CA ARG A 105 22.16 -9.08 3.74
C ARG A 105 21.34 -9.41 2.49
N THR A 106 21.86 -10.31 1.66
CA THR A 106 21.13 -10.74 0.45
C THR A 106 19.75 -11.32 0.75
N THR A 107 19.59 -12.02 1.89
CA THR A 107 18.33 -12.57 2.39
C THR A 107 17.29 -11.49 2.71
N ASP A 108 17.71 -10.39 3.31
CA ASP A 108 16.84 -9.35 3.85
C ASP A 108 16.57 -8.25 2.82
N MET A 109 17.36 -8.21 1.75
CA MET A 109 17.26 -7.19 0.70
C MET A 109 15.92 -7.22 -0.02
N ALA A 110 15.40 -8.41 -0.32
CA ALA A 110 14.16 -8.57 -1.05
C ALA A 110 12.97 -7.99 -0.24
N GLU A 111 12.91 -8.28 1.05
CA GLU A 111 11.89 -7.75 1.96
C GLU A 111 11.99 -6.23 2.05
N HIS A 112 13.20 -5.70 2.31
CA HIS A 112 13.41 -4.26 2.34
C HIS A 112 12.97 -3.57 1.04
N LEU A 113 13.28 -4.13 -0.13
CA LEU A 113 12.93 -3.50 -1.41
C LEU A 113 11.43 -3.33 -1.59
N THR A 114 10.60 -4.19 -1.02
CA THR A 114 9.14 -4.06 -1.08
C THR A 114 8.60 -2.90 -0.22
N GLU A 115 9.39 -2.42 0.75
CA GLU A 115 9.04 -1.35 1.69
C GLU A 115 9.94 -0.11 1.56
N CYS A 116 10.88 -0.12 0.61
CA CYS A 116 11.86 0.96 0.48
C CYS A 116 11.19 2.28 0.08
N PRO A 117 11.25 3.34 0.91
CA PRO A 117 10.63 4.61 0.57
C PRO A 117 11.27 5.32 -0.63
N PHE A 118 12.49 4.90 -1.00
CA PHE A 118 13.21 5.39 -2.17
C PHE A 118 12.98 4.54 -3.43
N GLN A 119 12.07 3.57 -3.39
CA GLN A 119 11.66 2.84 -4.58
C GLN A 119 11.08 3.82 -5.60
N VAL A 120 11.60 3.74 -6.83
CA VAL A 120 11.15 4.56 -7.95
C VAL A 120 10.11 3.76 -8.73
N PHE A 121 8.98 4.38 -9.02
CA PHE A 121 7.91 3.79 -9.81
C PHE A 121 7.27 4.83 -10.71
N GLN A 122 6.55 4.39 -11.71
CA GLN A 122 5.86 5.28 -12.63
C GLN A 122 4.62 5.90 -11.97
N CYS A 123 4.40 7.19 -12.16
CA CYS A 123 3.25 7.89 -11.57
C CYS A 123 1.94 7.15 -11.91
N PRO A 124 1.10 6.83 -10.91
CA PRO A 124 -0.16 6.09 -11.14
C PRO A 124 -1.14 6.81 -12.08
N MET A 125 -1.00 8.14 -12.24
CA MET A 125 -1.78 8.92 -13.20
C MET A 125 -1.50 8.58 -14.66
N LEU A 126 -0.46 7.78 -14.94
CA LEU A 126 -0.22 7.18 -16.26
C LEU A 126 -1.44 6.43 -16.78
N HIS A 127 -2.11 5.68 -15.90
CA HIS A 127 -3.29 4.88 -16.27
C HIS A 127 -4.50 5.73 -16.71
N LEU A 128 -4.46 7.03 -16.42
CA LEU A 128 -5.42 8.03 -16.91
C LEU A 128 -4.85 8.85 -18.08
N GLY A 129 -3.62 8.52 -18.54
CA GLY A 129 -2.94 9.24 -19.61
C GLY A 129 -2.38 10.61 -19.22
N ASN A 130 -2.32 10.93 -17.92
CA ASN A 130 -2.06 12.29 -17.45
C ASN A 130 -0.63 12.54 -16.95
N CYS A 131 0.20 11.49 -16.76
CA CYS A 131 1.57 11.67 -16.28
C CYS A 131 2.46 10.46 -16.61
N PHE A 132 3.66 10.73 -17.12
CA PHE A 132 4.66 9.71 -17.49
C PHE A 132 5.92 9.78 -16.61
N GLU A 133 5.89 10.58 -15.55
CA GLU A 133 7.03 10.78 -14.67
C GLU A 133 7.27 9.57 -13.76
N HIS A 134 8.55 9.31 -13.46
CA HIS A 134 8.96 8.36 -12.44
C HIS A 134 9.18 9.09 -11.12
N VAL A 135 8.62 8.56 -10.04
CA VAL A 135 8.58 9.21 -8.73
C VAL A 135 9.00 8.23 -7.65
N ARG A 136 9.74 8.68 -6.63
CA ARG A 136 10.01 7.87 -5.44
C ARG A 136 8.77 7.82 -4.55
N VAL A 137 8.59 6.72 -3.82
CA VAL A 137 7.45 6.57 -2.89
C VAL A 137 7.39 7.74 -1.90
N CYS A 138 8.53 8.12 -1.31
CA CYS A 138 8.59 9.23 -0.35
C CYS A 138 8.26 10.61 -0.95
N ASP A 139 8.35 10.78 -2.26
CA ASP A 139 8.07 12.05 -2.94
C ASP A 139 6.67 12.11 -3.55
N ILE A 140 5.89 11.03 -3.50
CA ILE A 140 4.62 10.94 -4.21
C ILE A 140 3.62 12.01 -3.78
N ALA A 141 3.55 12.32 -2.48
CA ALA A 141 2.64 13.34 -1.95
C ALA A 141 3.00 14.74 -2.49
N ARG A 142 4.31 15.05 -2.56
CA ARG A 142 4.81 16.30 -3.14
C ARG A 142 4.54 16.36 -4.64
N HIS A 143 4.78 15.27 -5.36
CA HIS A 143 4.47 15.17 -6.78
C HIS A 143 2.99 15.41 -7.06
N PHE A 144 2.08 14.76 -6.32
CA PHE A 144 0.64 14.97 -6.48
C PHE A 144 0.22 16.40 -6.12
N ALA A 145 0.83 17.01 -5.10
CA ALA A 145 0.54 18.40 -4.76
C ALA A 145 0.90 19.37 -5.89
N ALA A 146 2.00 19.12 -6.60
CA ALA A 146 2.50 19.99 -7.67
C ALA A 146 1.85 19.70 -9.02
N ARG A 147 1.61 18.42 -9.37
CA ARG A 147 1.19 18.01 -10.73
C ARG A 147 -0.25 17.56 -10.83
N HIS A 148 -0.83 17.07 -9.70
CA HIS A 148 -2.18 16.48 -9.68
C HIS A 148 -3.00 16.97 -8.47
N PRO A 149 -3.11 18.28 -8.21
CA PRO A 149 -3.74 18.80 -6.99
C PRO A 149 -5.20 18.36 -6.82
N LEU A 150 -5.94 18.20 -7.93
CA LEU A 150 -7.32 17.75 -7.93
C LEU A 150 -7.51 16.26 -7.65
N HIS A 151 -6.43 15.48 -7.74
CA HIS A 151 -6.41 14.03 -7.50
C HIS A 151 -5.85 13.69 -6.11
N ARG A 152 -5.99 14.59 -5.14
CA ARG A 152 -5.69 14.37 -3.73
C ARG A 152 -6.98 14.29 -2.95
N ALA A 153 -7.00 13.44 -1.93
CA ALA A 153 -8.12 13.30 -1.03
C ALA A 153 -7.63 13.17 0.42
N GLU A 154 -8.46 13.61 1.35
CA GLU A 154 -8.22 13.45 2.79
C GLU A 154 -9.16 12.39 3.34
N ALA A 155 -8.63 11.50 4.20
CA ALA A 155 -9.43 10.50 4.87
C ALA A 155 -10.51 11.16 5.74
N GLY A 156 -11.75 10.66 5.64
CA GLY A 156 -12.90 11.21 6.37
C GLY A 156 -13.52 12.47 5.77
N ALA A 157 -12.84 13.16 4.86
CA ALA A 157 -13.43 14.30 4.16
C ALA A 157 -14.53 13.88 3.18
N PRO A 158 -15.59 14.69 2.99
CA PRO A 158 -16.58 14.45 1.94
C PRO A 158 -15.96 14.54 0.55
N LEU A 159 -16.22 13.54 -0.26
CA LEU A 159 -15.79 13.46 -1.65
C LEU A 159 -17.03 13.33 -2.55
N ALA A 160 -16.91 13.80 -3.78
CA ALA A 160 -17.96 13.67 -4.79
C ALA A 160 -17.47 12.83 -5.97
N LEU A 161 -18.34 11.99 -6.51
CA LEU A 161 -18.09 11.16 -7.67
C LEU A 161 -19.19 11.40 -8.72
N PRO A 162 -18.86 11.93 -9.90
CA PRO A 162 -19.77 11.95 -11.03
C PRO A 162 -20.12 10.51 -11.48
N LEU A 163 -21.42 10.20 -11.58
CA LEU A 163 -21.90 8.85 -11.93
C LEU A 163 -21.90 8.62 -13.46
N ARG A 164 -20.84 9.05 -14.14
CA ARG A 164 -20.62 8.81 -15.57
C ARG A 164 -19.55 7.74 -15.79
N PRO A 165 -19.67 6.94 -16.87
CA PRO A 165 -18.63 5.95 -17.17
C PRO A 165 -17.24 6.59 -17.22
N GLY A 166 -16.28 5.99 -16.53
CA GLY A 166 -14.93 6.49 -16.45
C GLY A 166 -14.14 5.93 -15.28
N ARG A 167 -12.93 6.46 -15.13
CA ARG A 167 -12.01 6.12 -14.04
C ARG A 167 -11.58 7.38 -13.33
N ASP A 168 -11.44 7.29 -12.02
CA ASP A 168 -10.78 8.30 -11.20
C ASP A 168 -9.74 7.64 -10.30
N LEU A 169 -8.71 8.38 -9.96
CA LEU A 169 -7.65 7.95 -9.07
C LEU A 169 -7.31 9.11 -8.14
N ARG A 170 -7.26 8.82 -6.84
CA ARG A 170 -6.91 9.82 -5.84
C ARG A 170 -5.84 9.31 -4.89
N LEU A 171 -4.89 10.18 -4.56
CA LEU A 171 -3.88 9.92 -3.54
C LEU A 171 -4.44 10.34 -2.17
N VAL A 172 -4.38 9.41 -1.22
CA VAL A 172 -4.66 9.65 0.20
C VAL A 172 -3.37 9.41 0.99
N THR A 173 -3.00 10.35 1.85
CA THR A 173 -1.80 10.21 2.69
C THR A 173 -2.23 10.19 4.16
N ILE A 174 -1.79 9.17 4.88
CA ILE A 174 -2.00 9.03 6.33
C ILE A 174 -0.63 8.86 6.97
N SER A 175 -0.20 9.85 7.74
CA SER A 175 1.15 9.89 8.32
C SER A 175 2.22 9.72 7.23
N ARG A 176 2.93 8.60 7.22
CA ARG A 176 3.98 8.27 6.23
C ARG A 176 3.53 7.25 5.18
N SER A 177 2.28 6.81 5.25
CA SER A 177 1.73 5.82 4.33
C SER A 177 0.91 6.51 3.23
N HIS A 178 1.09 6.05 2.00
CA HIS A 178 0.42 6.60 0.84
C HIS A 178 -0.49 5.56 0.21
N PHE A 179 -1.74 5.94 -0.01
CA PHE A 179 -2.77 5.07 -0.56
C PHE A 179 -3.32 5.64 -1.86
N LEU A 180 -3.66 4.76 -2.78
CA LEU A 180 -4.33 5.09 -4.04
C LEU A 180 -5.78 4.61 -3.95
N LEU A 181 -6.72 5.53 -3.95
CA LEU A 181 -8.14 5.23 -4.12
C LEU A 181 -8.43 5.17 -5.63
N HIS A 182 -8.77 4.01 -6.11
CA HIS A 182 -9.22 3.79 -7.48
C HIS A 182 -10.74 3.75 -7.52
N VAL A 183 -11.32 4.46 -8.47
CA VAL A 183 -12.75 4.46 -8.74
C VAL A 183 -12.98 4.11 -10.21
N LEU A 184 -13.89 3.18 -10.44
CA LEU A 184 -14.31 2.75 -11.78
C LEU A 184 -15.82 2.75 -11.88
N VAL A 185 -16.38 3.52 -12.80
CA VAL A 185 -17.79 3.46 -13.21
C VAL A 185 -17.84 2.77 -14.57
N HIS A 186 -18.30 1.52 -14.60
CA HIS A 186 -18.31 0.73 -15.83
C HIS A 186 -19.38 -0.35 -15.79
N ARG A 187 -20.03 -0.60 -16.94
CA ARG A 187 -21.02 -1.68 -17.14
C ARG A 187 -22.07 -1.76 -16.02
N GLY A 188 -22.67 -0.64 -15.66
CA GLY A 188 -23.73 -0.60 -14.65
C GLY A 188 -23.24 -0.80 -13.19
N THR A 189 -21.94 -0.68 -12.92
CA THR A 189 -21.37 -0.85 -11.60
C THR A 189 -20.39 0.29 -11.28
N VAL A 190 -20.41 0.74 -10.03
CA VAL A 190 -19.37 1.59 -9.43
C VAL A 190 -18.50 0.69 -8.57
N LYS A 191 -17.20 0.60 -8.88
CA LYS A 191 -16.22 -0.16 -8.12
C LYS A 191 -15.21 0.79 -7.50
N MET A 192 -14.86 0.55 -6.23
CA MET A 192 -13.91 1.38 -5.49
C MET A 192 -12.95 0.48 -4.71
N ALA A 193 -11.64 0.71 -4.84
CA ALA A 193 -10.62 -0.05 -4.12
C ALA A 193 -9.49 0.85 -3.65
N VAL A 194 -8.84 0.45 -2.58
CA VAL A 194 -7.70 1.16 -2.00
C VAL A 194 -6.45 0.29 -2.03
N GLN A 195 -5.36 0.85 -2.59
CA GLN A 195 -4.05 0.21 -2.63
C GLN A 195 -3.04 1.00 -1.82
N LEU A 196 -2.24 0.30 -1.03
CA LEU A 196 -1.06 0.89 -0.35
C LEU A 196 0.12 0.93 -1.31
N LEU A 197 0.87 2.03 -1.34
CA LEU A 197 2.21 2.10 -1.95
C LEU A 197 3.24 1.44 -1.01
N GLY A 198 3.23 0.12 -0.96
CA GLY A 198 4.05 -0.72 -0.09
C GLY A 198 3.84 -2.19 -0.40
N SER A 199 4.42 -3.09 0.40
CA SER A 199 4.29 -4.54 0.22
C SER A 199 2.87 -5.03 0.44
N GLN A 200 2.57 -6.24 -0.05
CA GLN A 200 1.29 -6.92 0.22
C GLN A 200 1.13 -7.24 1.70
N HIS A 201 2.22 -7.60 2.39
CA HIS A 201 2.20 -7.84 3.83
C HIS A 201 1.83 -6.58 4.63
N SER A 202 2.36 -5.43 4.25
CA SER A 202 2.00 -4.15 4.88
C SER A 202 0.59 -3.71 4.50
N ALA A 203 0.17 -3.90 3.26
CA ALA A 203 -1.18 -3.55 2.80
C ALA A 203 -2.27 -4.33 3.55
N ALA A 204 -2.05 -5.63 3.79
CA ALA A 204 -2.99 -6.50 4.50
C ALA A 204 -3.27 -6.08 5.95
N LYS A 205 -2.43 -5.23 6.54
CA LYS A 205 -2.64 -4.64 7.88
C LYS A 205 -3.56 -3.42 7.88
N TRP A 206 -4.05 -3.00 6.71
CA TRP A 206 -4.90 -1.84 6.55
C TRP A 206 -6.24 -2.24 5.98
N THR A 207 -7.29 -1.68 6.56
CA THR A 207 -8.66 -1.78 6.07
C THR A 207 -9.16 -0.41 5.68
N TYR A 208 -10.11 -0.38 4.76
CA TYR A 208 -10.80 0.85 4.41
C TYR A 208 -12.32 0.69 4.48
N ASP A 209 -12.98 1.75 4.95
CA ASP A 209 -14.43 1.87 4.96
C ASP A 209 -14.85 2.92 3.97
N LEU A 210 -15.76 2.57 3.11
CA LEU A 210 -16.46 3.47 2.21
C LEU A 210 -17.86 3.74 2.73
N HIS A 211 -18.14 4.99 3.00
CA HIS A 211 -19.45 5.48 3.39
C HIS A 211 -20.02 6.32 2.25
N VAL A 212 -20.89 5.72 1.45
CA VAL A 212 -21.66 6.42 0.43
C VAL A 212 -22.98 6.87 1.03
N TYR A 213 -23.39 8.09 0.80
CA TYR A 213 -24.60 8.65 1.39
C TYR A 213 -25.26 9.69 0.48
N ASN A 214 -26.58 9.81 0.63
CA ASN A 214 -27.34 10.89 0.03
C ASN A 214 -27.33 12.10 0.99
N LYS A 215 -26.96 13.29 0.50
CA LYS A 215 -26.90 14.51 1.31
C LYS A 215 -28.27 14.97 1.78
N SER A 216 -29.29 14.80 0.92
CA SER A 216 -30.67 15.23 1.16
C SER A 216 -31.48 14.21 1.96
N GLU A 217 -31.11 12.91 1.91
CA GLU A 217 -31.76 11.82 2.64
C GLU A 217 -30.76 11.00 3.45
N PRO A 218 -30.38 11.41 4.68
CA PRO A 218 -29.31 10.79 5.47
C PRO A 218 -29.54 9.32 5.85
N ARG A 219 -30.77 8.83 5.76
CA ARG A 219 -31.11 7.42 6.02
C ARG A 219 -30.63 6.50 4.88
N ARG A 220 -30.49 7.04 3.67
CA ARG A 220 -30.05 6.29 2.49
C ARG A 220 -28.52 6.31 2.44
N LYS A 221 -27.93 5.18 2.78
CA LYS A 221 -26.47 5.01 2.83
C LYS A 221 -26.04 3.60 2.39
N TYR A 222 -24.83 3.50 1.86
CA TYR A 222 -24.15 2.25 1.60
C TYR A 222 -22.82 2.27 2.34
N LEU A 223 -22.53 1.20 3.07
CA LEU A 223 -21.30 1.03 3.85
C LEU A 223 -20.60 -0.24 3.38
N SER A 224 -19.30 -0.15 3.14
CA SER A 224 -18.48 -1.30 2.77
C SER A 224 -17.13 -1.23 3.45
N THR A 225 -16.69 -2.34 4.03
CA THR A 225 -15.36 -2.50 4.64
C THR A 225 -14.58 -3.53 3.84
N ASN A 226 -13.36 -3.20 3.44
CA ASN A 226 -12.49 -4.07 2.66
C ASN A 226 -11.04 -3.92 3.14
N VAL A 227 -10.20 -4.91 2.79
CA VAL A 227 -8.76 -4.88 3.05
C VAL A 227 -8.05 -4.13 1.93
N CYS A 228 -6.99 -3.38 2.27
CA CYS A 228 -6.14 -2.74 1.27
C CYS A 228 -5.26 -3.78 0.56
N THR A 229 -4.98 -3.56 -0.72
CA THR A 229 -4.04 -4.36 -1.51
C THR A 229 -2.75 -3.58 -1.79
N SER A 230 -1.71 -4.25 -2.26
CA SER A 230 -0.46 -3.59 -2.65
C SER A 230 -0.52 -3.04 -4.07
N ALA A 231 -0.11 -1.80 -4.26
CA ALA A 231 0.04 -1.22 -5.59
C ALA A 231 1.23 -1.80 -6.37
N PHE A 232 2.18 -2.46 -5.69
CA PHE A 232 3.35 -3.08 -6.31
C PHE A 232 3.18 -4.56 -6.63
N ALA A 233 2.33 -5.27 -5.88
CA ALA A 233 2.05 -6.69 -6.10
C ALA A 233 1.04 -6.92 -7.24
N SER A 234 0.17 -5.95 -7.47
CA SER A 234 -0.91 -6.04 -8.44
C SER A 234 -0.94 -4.77 -9.28
N PRO A 235 -0.27 -4.75 -10.44
CA PRO A 235 -0.38 -3.61 -11.34
C PRO A 235 -1.83 -3.50 -11.80
N VAL A 236 -2.50 -2.42 -11.36
CA VAL A 236 -3.89 -2.07 -11.74
C VAL A 236 -4.76 -3.30 -12.00
N VAL A 237 -4.98 -4.08 -10.99
CA VAL A 237 -5.96 -5.15 -11.07
C VAL A 237 -7.29 -4.47 -11.31
N TRP A 238 -7.80 -4.70 -12.46
CA TRP A 238 -9.19 -4.52 -12.79
C TRP A 238 -9.94 -5.35 -11.78
N PHE A 239 -10.36 -4.71 -10.72
CA PHE A 239 -11.00 -5.20 -9.53
C PHE A 239 -11.79 -6.48 -9.80
N GLY A 240 -11.21 -7.61 -9.45
CA GLY A 240 -11.94 -8.88 -9.39
C GLY A 240 -13.11 -8.74 -8.40
N ASP A 241 -14.09 -9.60 -8.50
CA ASP A 241 -15.36 -9.45 -7.76
C ASP A 241 -15.23 -9.64 -6.24
N GLY A 242 -14.03 -9.83 -5.68
CA GLY A 242 -13.79 -10.03 -4.25
C GLY A 242 -13.00 -8.95 -3.54
N ASP A 243 -12.23 -8.12 -4.26
CA ASP A 243 -11.19 -7.27 -3.66
C ASP A 243 -11.56 -5.78 -3.63
N CYS A 244 -12.81 -5.41 -3.89
CA CYS A 244 -13.24 -4.03 -3.92
C CYS A 244 -14.68 -3.85 -3.44
N ALA A 245 -15.01 -2.63 -3.01
CA ALA A 245 -16.40 -2.25 -2.83
C ALA A 245 -17.07 -2.13 -4.21
N ALA A 246 -18.18 -2.82 -4.39
CA ALA A 246 -18.96 -2.80 -5.62
C ALA A 246 -20.40 -2.38 -5.33
N LEU A 247 -20.88 -1.38 -6.08
CA LEU A 247 -22.21 -0.81 -5.94
C LEU A 247 -22.89 -0.80 -7.30
N ALA A 248 -24.11 -1.33 -7.40
CA ALA A 248 -24.88 -1.24 -8.64
C ALA A 248 -25.12 0.25 -9.00
N LEU A 249 -24.86 0.63 -10.24
CA LEU A 249 -25.00 2.01 -10.68
C LEU A 249 -26.43 2.52 -10.50
N LEU A 250 -27.44 1.66 -10.74
CA LEU A 250 -28.83 1.99 -10.50
C LEU A 250 -29.10 2.34 -9.03
N TYR A 251 -28.44 1.66 -8.08
CA TYR A 251 -28.55 2.02 -6.66
C TYR A 251 -27.77 3.29 -6.35
N ALA A 252 -26.59 3.47 -6.95
CA ALA A 252 -25.80 4.69 -6.80
C ALA A 252 -26.56 5.95 -7.26
N THR A 253 -27.33 5.88 -8.35
CA THR A 253 -28.17 6.99 -8.82
C THR A 253 -29.25 7.41 -7.83
N THR A 254 -29.70 6.49 -6.96
CA THR A 254 -30.65 6.86 -5.89
C THR A 254 -29.99 7.69 -4.76
N MET A 255 -28.67 7.75 -4.73
CA MET A 255 -27.87 8.54 -3.78
C MET A 255 -27.29 9.80 -4.40
N GLU A 256 -27.58 10.03 -5.66
CA GLU A 256 -27.12 11.18 -6.41
C GLU A 256 -27.78 12.47 -5.90
N ASP A 257 -27.00 13.55 -5.88
CA ASP A 257 -27.45 14.90 -5.60
C ASP A 257 -26.68 15.84 -6.54
N GLY A 258 -27.40 16.49 -7.48
CA GLY A 258 -26.78 17.37 -8.45
C GLY A 258 -25.85 16.72 -9.48
N GLY A 259 -26.05 15.45 -9.84
CA GLY A 259 -25.21 14.72 -10.81
C GLY A 259 -24.03 14.00 -10.19
N GLU A 260 -23.86 14.06 -8.86
CA GLU A 260 -22.75 13.47 -8.14
C GLU A 260 -23.18 12.65 -6.93
N MET A 261 -22.49 11.56 -6.69
CA MET A 261 -22.65 10.72 -5.50
C MET A 261 -21.67 11.17 -4.42
N ALA A 262 -22.16 11.43 -3.21
CA ALA A 262 -21.32 11.80 -2.08
C ALA A 262 -20.79 10.56 -1.36
N TYR A 263 -19.51 10.57 -0.99
CA TYR A 263 -18.91 9.51 -0.20
C TYR A 263 -17.79 10.00 0.74
N LYS A 264 -17.46 9.20 1.73
CA LYS A 264 -16.28 9.37 2.60
C LYS A 264 -15.46 8.10 2.59
N LEU A 265 -14.15 8.24 2.65
CA LEU A 265 -13.20 7.16 2.77
C LEU A 265 -12.50 7.25 4.13
N PHE A 266 -12.55 6.18 4.90
CA PHE A 266 -11.77 6.01 6.12
C PHE A 266 -10.77 4.87 5.89
N ILE A 267 -9.53 5.06 6.30
CA ILE A 267 -8.49 4.03 6.22
C ILE A 267 -7.93 3.84 7.61
N ARG A 268 -7.88 2.59 8.08
CA ARG A 268 -7.47 2.24 9.44
C ARG A 268 -6.44 1.12 9.39
N ARG A 269 -5.51 1.17 10.34
CA ARG A 269 -4.58 0.08 10.55
C ARG A 269 -5.16 -0.91 11.55
N GLU A 270 -4.90 -2.20 11.37
CA GLU A 270 -5.24 -3.24 12.33
C GLU A 270 -4.59 -2.93 13.69
N GLY A 271 -5.40 -2.87 14.77
CA GLY A 271 -4.97 -2.48 16.11
C GLY A 271 -5.21 -1.02 16.48
N ASP A 272 -5.62 -0.15 15.55
CA ASP A 272 -6.07 1.19 15.90
C ASP A 272 -7.49 1.11 16.49
N GLU A 273 -7.68 1.63 17.72
CA GLU A 273 -8.99 1.65 18.38
C GLU A 273 -9.98 2.46 17.54
N GLN A 274 -11.19 1.96 17.42
CA GLN A 274 -12.29 2.69 16.77
C GLN A 274 -12.60 3.95 17.61
N PRO A 275 -12.62 5.14 17.04
CA PRO A 275 -13.29 6.24 17.67
C PRO A 275 -14.79 5.88 17.71
N GLU A 276 -15.30 5.54 18.90
CA GLU A 276 -16.74 5.32 19.11
C GLU A 276 -17.48 6.55 18.56
N CYS A 277 -18.37 6.31 17.59
CA CYS A 277 -19.35 7.32 17.19
C CYS A 277 -20.26 7.57 18.40
N ARG A 278 -19.91 8.54 19.22
CA ARG A 278 -20.84 9.07 20.22
C ARG A 278 -21.98 9.74 19.48
N GLU A 279 -23.03 8.97 19.27
CA GLU A 279 -24.33 9.54 18.96
C GLU A 279 -24.72 10.43 20.15
N GLY A 280 -24.87 11.72 19.87
CA GLY A 280 -25.26 12.73 20.85
C GLY A 280 -26.68 12.43 21.37
N GLY A 281 -26.75 11.64 22.44
CA GLY A 281 -27.96 11.44 23.23
C GLY A 281 -28.10 12.57 24.25
N GLY A 282 -28.82 13.62 23.90
CA GLY A 282 -29.32 14.59 24.84
C GLY A 282 -30.38 13.95 25.73
N GLY A 283 -30.08 13.72 27.00
CA GLY A 283 -31.01 13.22 27.98
C GLY A 283 -30.72 13.82 29.37
N ARG A 284 -31.42 14.89 29.73
CA ARG A 284 -31.51 15.38 31.10
C ARG A 284 -32.25 14.35 31.92
N GLY A 285 -31.68 13.83 32.99
CA GLY A 285 -32.34 12.99 33.96
C GLY A 285 -31.70 13.10 35.34
N ARG A 286 -32.44 13.68 36.28
CA ARG A 286 -32.13 13.87 37.71
C ARG A 286 -32.09 12.55 38.47
N GLY A 287 -31.15 12.40 39.35
CA GLY A 287 -31.27 11.97 40.74
C GLY A 287 -31.74 10.53 41.02
N GLY A 288 -30.90 9.78 41.72
CA GLY A 288 -31.28 8.55 42.40
C GLY A 288 -30.10 7.95 43.17
N ARG A 289 -30.05 8.17 44.48
CA ARG A 289 -29.15 7.45 45.40
C ARG A 289 -29.64 6.01 45.59
N GLY A 290 -28.78 5.02 45.44
CA GLY A 290 -29.10 3.65 45.81
C GLY A 290 -27.84 2.85 46.13
N ARG A 291 -27.81 2.31 47.36
CA ARG A 291 -26.75 1.52 48.00
C ARG A 291 -26.63 0.10 47.41
N GLY A 292 -25.43 -0.42 47.31
CA GLY A 292 -25.00 -1.70 47.86
C GLY A 292 -25.42 -2.95 47.08
N GLY A 293 -24.44 -3.74 46.67
CA GLY A 293 -24.64 -5.11 46.25
C GLY A 293 -23.34 -5.76 45.80
N ARG A 294 -22.69 -6.52 46.70
CA ARG A 294 -21.57 -7.42 46.41
C ARG A 294 -22.11 -8.66 45.66
N GLY A 295 -21.54 -9.07 44.58
CA GLY A 295 -21.83 -10.33 43.91
C GLY A 295 -20.63 -10.86 43.15
N ARG A 296 -20.24 -12.10 43.56
CA ARG A 296 -19.08 -12.86 43.07
C ARG A 296 -19.35 -13.48 41.69
N GLY A 297 -18.31 -13.57 40.87
CA GLY A 297 -17.85 -14.80 40.21
C GLY A 297 -18.65 -15.26 39.01
N GLY A 298 -18.00 -15.35 37.86
CA GLY A 298 -18.47 -16.13 36.72
C GLY A 298 -17.44 -16.12 35.60
N ARG A 299 -16.64 -17.18 35.55
CA ARG A 299 -15.75 -17.46 34.37
C ARG A 299 -16.64 -17.99 33.24
N GLY A 300 -16.54 -17.41 32.06
CA GLY A 300 -17.17 -17.91 30.84
C GLY A 300 -16.22 -17.80 29.66
N ARG A 301 -15.88 -18.95 29.08
CA ARG A 301 -14.98 -19.17 27.94
C ARG A 301 -15.61 -18.68 26.64
N GLY A 302 -14.77 -18.16 25.79
CA GLY A 302 -14.65 -18.15 24.35
C GLY A 302 -15.80 -18.56 23.45
N GLY A 303 -16.01 -17.73 22.44
CA GLY A 303 -16.78 -18.07 21.26
C GLY A 303 -16.36 -17.10 20.14
N VAL A 304 -15.58 -17.62 19.20
CA VAL A 304 -15.25 -16.94 17.95
C VAL A 304 -16.51 -16.93 17.09
N ALA A 305 -17.09 -15.78 16.84
CA ALA A 305 -18.21 -15.62 15.92
C ALA A 305 -17.69 -15.13 14.57
N THR A 306 -17.66 -16.03 13.59
CA THR A 306 -17.50 -15.70 12.17
C THR A 306 -18.78 -15.02 11.67
N ALA A 307 -18.64 -13.78 11.23
CA ALA A 307 -19.73 -13.04 10.60
C ALA A 307 -20.01 -13.62 9.21
N ARG A 308 -21.17 -14.26 9.04
CA ARG A 308 -21.73 -14.66 7.74
C ARG A 308 -22.58 -13.50 7.21
N THR A 309 -22.24 -13.02 6.02
CA THR A 309 -23.06 -12.09 5.25
C THR A 309 -24.32 -12.79 4.76
N TYR A 310 -25.49 -12.34 5.19
CA TYR A 310 -26.77 -12.83 4.66
C TYR A 310 -27.25 -11.89 3.54
N TYR A 311 -27.22 -12.39 2.31
CA TYR A 311 -28.04 -11.88 1.22
C TYR A 311 -29.45 -12.46 1.35
N ARG A 312 -30.43 -11.60 1.58
CA ARG A 312 -31.85 -11.97 1.44
C ARG A 312 -32.31 -11.47 0.06
N GLN A 313 -32.40 -12.38 -0.88
CA GLN A 313 -33.15 -12.17 -2.12
C GLN A 313 -34.64 -12.32 -1.77
N THR A 314 -35.41 -11.31 -1.94
CA THR A 314 -36.87 -11.39 -2.08
C THR A 314 -37.18 -11.39 -3.57
N THR A 315 -37.56 -12.56 -4.05
CA THR A 315 -38.27 -12.72 -5.33
C THR A 315 -39.73 -12.33 -5.09
N ASP A 316 -40.21 -11.37 -5.84
CA ASP A 316 -41.53 -11.31 -6.48
C ASP A 316 -41.43 -10.41 -7.71
#